data_2b09ce0591b478f598c84b5008621e9c
#
_entry.id   2b09ce0591b478f598c84b5008621e9c
#
_cell.length_a   1.000
_cell.length_b   1.000
_cell.length_c   1.000
_cell.angle_alpha   90.00
_cell.angle_beta   90.00
_cell.angle_gamma   90.00
#
_symmetry.space_group_name_H-M   'P 1'
#
loop_
_entity.id
_entity.type
_entity.pdbx_description
1 polymer ?
#
loop_
_entity_poly.entity_id
_entity_poly.type
_entity_poly.pdbx_seq_one_letter_code
_entity_poly.pdbx_strand_id
1 'polypeptide(L)'
;GGQSLADQFMAFTKRADLNDLRYDPPDTWRSRIAPSGFSQWRNRLLHAEVHDDNAWALGSAAGHSGLFGSATAVGKFARLMLQGYESETVFGRTETVRAFTTRSGVPNSSRALGWDRMLPTSSCGTRMSPSSIGHTGFTGTSLWLDPERDLYIVLLANRLYPTTNNAHSDIQTIRPLLHDAVIEDWLTESSRNHGTHNS
;
A
#
# COMPACT_ATOMS: atom_id res chain seq x y z
N GLY A 1 2.98 25.34 -3.78
CA GLY A 1 2.70 26.02 -2.67
C GLY A 1 3.57 26.08 -1.47
N GLY A 2 4.78 26.40 -1.27
CA GLY A 2 5.48 26.83 -0.06
C GLY A 2 5.62 25.81 1.13
N GLN A 3 4.94 24.69 1.07
CA GLN A 3 5.01 23.64 2.11
C GLN A 3 5.68 22.38 1.57
N SER A 4 6.47 21.69 2.43
CA SER A 4 7.07 20.41 2.07
C SER A 4 6.01 19.32 1.84
N LEU A 5 6.36 18.23 1.13
CA LEU A 5 5.47 17.08 0.98
C LEU A 5 5.12 16.46 2.34
N ALA A 6 6.10 16.39 3.25
CA ALA A 6 5.89 15.87 4.59
C ALA A 6 4.85 16.69 5.39
N ASP A 7 4.92 18.03 5.32
CA ASP A 7 3.96 18.91 6.00
C ASP A 7 2.55 18.78 5.41
N GLN A 8 2.44 18.74 4.08
CA GLN A 8 1.16 18.54 3.40
C GLN A 8 0.55 17.19 3.76
N PHE A 9 1.37 16.13 3.78
CA PHE A 9 0.91 14.80 4.17
C PHE A 9 0.51 14.75 5.64
N MET A 10 1.25 15.38 6.55
CA MET A 10 0.91 15.47 7.96
C MET A 10 -0.43 16.21 8.18
N ALA A 11 -0.67 17.29 7.44
CA ALA A 11 -1.96 17.98 7.48
C ALA A 11 -3.11 17.10 6.98
N PHE A 12 -2.86 16.28 5.96
CA PHE A 12 -3.81 15.30 5.45
C PHE A 12 -4.07 14.21 6.49
N THR A 13 -3.04 13.56 7.05
CA THR A 13 -3.21 12.46 8.01
C THR A 13 -3.95 12.89 9.27
N LYS A 14 -3.74 14.13 9.72
CA LYS A 14 -4.50 14.71 10.85
C LYS A 14 -5.98 14.83 10.55
N ARG A 15 -6.38 15.25 9.34
CA ARG A 15 -7.78 15.34 8.94
C ARG A 15 -8.42 13.97 8.75
N ALA A 16 -7.62 12.99 8.32
CA ALA A 16 -8.05 11.63 8.01
C ALA A 16 -7.99 10.66 9.21
N ASP A 17 -7.54 11.13 10.38
CA ASP A 17 -7.23 10.30 11.57
C ASP A 17 -6.26 9.14 11.26
N LEU A 18 -5.21 9.43 10.48
CA LEU A 18 -4.17 8.49 10.08
C LEU A 18 -2.85 8.79 10.79
N ASN A 19 -2.89 8.98 12.09
CA ASN A 19 -1.76 9.47 12.90
C ASN A 19 -0.54 8.53 12.91
N ASP A 20 -0.71 7.25 12.59
CA ASP A 20 0.36 6.25 12.45
C ASP A 20 0.92 6.14 11.01
N LEU A 21 0.64 7.12 10.13
CA LEU A 21 1.28 7.26 8.82
C LEU A 21 2.04 8.58 8.76
N ARG A 22 3.35 8.53 8.49
CA ARG A 22 4.14 9.75 8.33
C ARG A 22 5.47 9.54 7.61
N TYR A 23 5.94 10.59 7.00
CA TYR A 23 7.33 10.74 6.61
C TYR A 23 8.17 11.08 7.84
N ASP A 24 9.45 10.74 7.82
CA ASP A 24 10.42 11.06 8.87
C ASP A 24 9.88 10.76 10.29
N PRO A 25 9.75 9.49 10.66
CA PRO A 25 9.14 9.10 11.92
C PRO A 25 9.99 9.58 13.11
N PRO A 26 9.37 10.00 14.21
CA PRO A 26 10.10 10.46 15.38
C PRO A 26 10.90 9.31 16.03
N ASP A 27 11.97 9.65 16.74
CA ASP A 27 12.80 8.66 17.44
C ASP A 27 12.00 7.76 18.40
N THR A 28 10.89 8.27 18.95
CA THR A 28 9.98 7.48 19.80
C THR A 28 9.32 6.31 19.08
N TRP A 29 9.30 6.32 17.76
CA TRP A 29 8.78 5.20 16.95
C TRP A 29 9.83 4.14 16.63
N ARG A 30 11.11 4.45 16.83
CA ARG A 30 12.23 3.62 16.37
C ARG A 30 12.12 2.17 16.84
N SER A 31 11.72 1.93 18.08
CA SER A 31 11.59 0.57 18.64
C SER A 31 10.50 -0.28 18.00
N ARG A 32 9.54 0.34 17.31
CA ARG A 32 8.43 -0.34 16.63
C ARG A 32 8.57 -0.35 15.11
N ILE A 33 9.66 0.18 14.58
CA ILE A 33 9.96 0.18 13.14
C ILE A 33 10.93 -0.95 12.83
N ALA A 34 10.61 -1.77 11.83
CA ALA A 34 11.55 -2.78 11.33
C ALA A 34 12.75 -2.11 10.64
N PRO A 35 13.98 -2.66 10.76
CA PRO A 35 15.12 -2.18 9.99
C PRO A 35 14.82 -2.19 8.50
N SER A 36 15.22 -1.13 7.78
CA SER A 36 14.91 -0.99 6.34
C SER A 36 15.84 -1.82 5.45
N GLY A 37 17.03 -2.17 5.94
CA GLY A 37 18.06 -2.91 5.18
C GLY A 37 19.39 -2.17 5.14
N PHE A 38 20.42 -2.80 4.59
CA PHE A 38 21.73 -2.20 4.43
C PHE A 38 21.78 -1.35 3.15
N SER A 39 22.17 -0.09 3.26
CA SER A 39 22.45 0.77 2.12
C SER A 39 23.95 0.72 1.79
N GLN A 40 24.29 0.28 0.59
CA GLN A 40 25.67 0.27 0.12
C GLN A 40 26.22 1.69 -0.06
N TRP A 41 25.39 2.60 -0.55
CA TRP A 41 25.78 3.99 -0.78
C TRP A 41 26.04 4.74 0.53
N ARG A 42 25.17 4.54 1.55
CA ARG A 42 25.34 5.14 2.89
C ARG A 42 26.23 4.30 3.82
N ASN A 43 26.66 3.12 3.35
CA ASN A 43 27.53 2.16 4.04
C ASN A 43 27.09 1.86 5.49
N ARG A 44 25.80 1.68 5.71
CA ARG A 44 25.24 1.35 7.03
C ARG A 44 23.88 0.68 6.95
N LEU A 45 23.51 -0.01 8.02
CA LEU A 45 22.15 -0.51 8.22
C LEU A 45 21.22 0.68 8.48
N LEU A 46 20.12 0.75 7.73
CA LEU A 46 19.10 1.77 7.86
C LEU A 46 18.00 1.32 8.80
N HIS A 47 17.59 2.19 9.72
CA HIS A 47 16.52 1.93 10.66
C HIS A 47 15.77 3.22 10.98
N ALA A 48 14.45 3.20 10.82
CA ALA A 48 13.60 4.39 10.90
C ALA A 48 14.00 5.49 9.89
N GLU A 49 14.58 5.09 8.79
CA GLU A 49 15.06 5.94 7.72
C GLU A 49 14.70 5.31 6.37
N VAL A 50 14.34 6.15 5.40
CA VAL A 50 13.95 5.67 4.07
C VAL A 50 15.10 4.92 3.39
N HIS A 51 14.79 3.75 2.80
CA HIS A 51 15.81 2.95 2.09
C HIS A 51 16.18 3.55 0.73
N ASP A 52 15.21 4.13 0.03
CA ASP A 52 15.41 4.74 -1.29
C ASP A 52 16.37 5.92 -1.20
N ASP A 53 17.47 5.86 -1.96
CA ASP A 53 18.52 6.86 -1.90
C ASP A 53 18.12 8.19 -2.55
N ASN A 54 17.24 8.17 -3.57
CA ASN A 54 16.72 9.39 -4.18
C ASN A 54 15.76 10.11 -3.23
N ALA A 55 14.87 9.36 -2.58
CA ALA A 55 13.99 9.93 -1.57
C ALA A 55 14.78 10.52 -0.40
N TRP A 56 15.83 9.84 0.05
CA TRP A 56 16.72 10.34 1.10
C TRP A 56 17.41 11.64 0.68
N ALA A 57 17.95 11.70 -0.54
CA ALA A 57 18.60 12.91 -1.08
C ALA A 57 17.61 14.09 -1.22
N LEU A 58 16.31 13.81 -1.39
CA LEU A 58 15.24 14.82 -1.44
C LEU A 58 14.72 15.22 -0.05
N GLY A 59 15.37 14.79 1.04
CA GLY A 59 14.94 15.09 2.41
C GLY A 59 13.98 14.06 3.00
N SER A 60 14.12 12.80 2.62
CA SER A 60 13.39 11.63 3.15
C SER A 60 11.91 11.54 2.81
N ALA A 61 11.30 12.55 2.20
CA ALA A 61 9.90 12.57 1.80
C ALA A 61 9.77 12.75 0.29
N ALA A 62 9.40 11.69 -0.41
CA ALA A 62 9.15 11.73 -1.85
C ALA A 62 7.83 11.04 -2.20
N GLY A 63 7.23 11.39 -3.35
CA GLY A 63 5.95 10.81 -3.78
C GLY A 63 5.98 9.29 -4.01
N HIS A 64 7.17 8.71 -4.18
CA HIS A 64 7.37 7.29 -4.46
C HIS A 64 7.92 6.50 -3.26
N SER A 65 8.45 7.18 -2.22
CA SER A 65 9.11 6.49 -1.09
C SER A 65 9.25 7.40 0.14
N GLY A 66 9.47 6.79 1.30
CA GLY A 66 9.76 7.48 2.56
C GLY A 66 8.64 7.43 3.59
N LEU A 67 7.47 6.88 3.26
CA LEU A 67 6.36 6.77 4.21
C LEU A 67 6.55 5.58 5.14
N PHE A 68 6.32 5.80 6.44
CA PHE A 68 6.29 4.79 7.49
C PHE A 68 4.89 4.67 8.07
N GLY A 69 4.51 3.46 8.46
CA GLY A 69 3.23 3.22 9.09
C GLY A 69 2.98 1.76 9.47
N SER A 70 1.95 1.54 10.29
CA SER A 70 1.46 0.20 10.63
C SER A 70 0.49 -0.32 9.56
N ALA A 71 0.31 -1.66 9.51
CA ALA A 71 -0.67 -2.27 8.61
C ALA A 71 -2.09 -1.76 8.90
N THR A 72 -2.42 -1.53 10.18
CA THR A 72 -3.70 -0.95 10.59
C THR A 72 -3.90 0.47 10.02
N ALA A 73 -2.86 1.31 10.06
CA ALA A 73 -2.96 2.67 9.55
C ALA A 73 -3.08 2.69 8.01
N VAL A 74 -2.35 1.82 7.30
CA VAL A 74 -2.52 1.63 5.86
C VAL A 74 -3.90 1.08 5.53
N GLY A 75 -4.44 0.17 6.34
CA GLY A 75 -5.81 -0.35 6.20
C GLY A 75 -6.88 0.74 6.38
N LYS A 76 -6.71 1.64 7.36
CA LYS A 76 -7.60 2.81 7.49
C LYS A 76 -7.57 3.70 6.25
N PHE A 77 -6.38 3.97 5.69
CA PHE A 77 -6.25 4.69 4.42
C PHE A 77 -6.99 3.96 3.29
N ALA A 78 -6.81 2.64 3.16
CA ALA A 78 -7.50 1.84 2.16
C ALA A 78 -9.02 1.89 2.32
N ARG A 79 -9.52 1.82 3.55
CA ARG A 79 -10.96 1.95 3.86
C ARG A 79 -11.52 3.30 3.42
N LEU A 80 -10.82 4.39 3.69
CA LEU A 80 -11.21 5.73 3.24
C LEU A 80 -11.23 5.82 1.70
N MET A 81 -10.27 5.18 1.02
CA MET A 81 -10.27 5.10 -0.45
C MET A 81 -11.49 4.34 -0.98
N LEU A 82 -11.84 3.20 -0.39
CA LEU A 82 -13.05 2.43 -0.78
C LEU A 82 -14.33 3.24 -0.54
N GLN A 83 -14.45 3.89 0.60
CA GLN A 83 -15.58 4.80 0.87
C GLN A 83 -15.69 5.93 -0.15
N GLY A 84 -14.56 6.41 -0.67
CA GLY A 84 -14.50 7.44 -1.68
C GLY A 84 -15.14 7.06 -3.03
N TYR A 85 -15.42 5.79 -3.27
CA TYR A 85 -16.16 5.35 -4.46
C TYR A 85 -17.68 5.60 -4.33
N GLU A 86 -18.20 5.75 -3.11
CA GLU A 86 -19.62 5.86 -2.81
C GLU A 86 -20.01 7.23 -2.28
N SER A 87 -19.10 7.87 -1.55
CA SER A 87 -19.38 9.16 -0.89
C SER A 87 -18.14 10.07 -0.88
N GLU A 88 -18.36 11.35 -0.65
CA GLU A 88 -17.26 12.30 -0.45
C GLU A 88 -16.49 11.96 0.82
N THR A 89 -15.16 11.98 0.71
CA THR A 89 -14.22 11.71 1.81
C THR A 89 -13.15 12.81 1.87
N VAL A 90 -12.13 12.60 2.69
CA VAL A 90 -10.93 13.48 2.74
C VAL A 90 -10.18 13.56 1.41
N PHE A 91 -10.43 12.64 0.47
CA PHE A 91 -9.90 12.68 -0.90
C PHE A 91 -10.72 13.57 -1.84
N GLY A 92 -11.82 14.17 -1.36
CA GLY A 92 -12.74 14.96 -2.15
C GLY A 92 -13.91 14.15 -2.69
N ARG A 93 -14.46 14.63 -3.81
CA ARG A 93 -15.65 14.04 -4.42
C ARG A 93 -15.37 12.67 -5.04
N THR A 94 -16.41 11.85 -5.12
CA THR A 94 -16.40 10.50 -5.72
C THR A 94 -15.81 10.48 -7.13
N GLU A 95 -16.13 11.48 -7.95
CA GLU A 95 -15.59 11.60 -9.31
C GLU A 95 -14.05 11.76 -9.30
N THR A 96 -13.50 12.44 -8.29
CA THR A 96 -12.05 12.57 -8.14
C THR A 96 -11.42 11.22 -7.85
N VAL A 97 -11.95 10.47 -6.88
CA VAL A 97 -11.45 9.12 -6.56
C VAL A 97 -11.53 8.21 -7.78
N ARG A 98 -12.65 8.20 -8.49
CA ARG A 98 -12.85 7.41 -9.71
C ARG A 98 -11.87 7.81 -10.82
N ALA A 99 -11.62 9.09 -11.03
CA ALA A 99 -10.66 9.59 -12.02
C ALA A 99 -9.24 9.10 -11.72
N PHE A 100 -8.81 9.13 -10.45
CA PHE A 100 -7.48 8.66 -10.04
C PHE A 100 -7.32 7.13 -10.13
N THR A 101 -8.38 6.38 -10.04
CA THR A 101 -8.38 4.91 -10.05
C THR A 101 -8.77 4.29 -11.38
N THR A 102 -9.18 5.11 -12.35
CA THR A 102 -9.46 4.68 -13.73
C THR A 102 -8.16 4.50 -14.50
N ARG A 103 -8.09 3.44 -15.31
CA ARG A 103 -6.93 3.15 -16.17
C ARG A 103 -6.63 4.33 -17.07
N SER A 104 -5.35 4.69 -17.19
CA SER A 104 -4.89 5.90 -17.90
C SER A 104 -5.12 5.90 -19.42
N GLY A 105 -5.53 4.77 -20.02
CA GLY A 105 -5.72 4.63 -21.46
C GLY A 105 -4.42 4.50 -22.27
N VAL A 106 -3.26 4.54 -21.62
CA VAL A 106 -1.97 4.32 -22.29
C VAL A 106 -1.90 2.86 -22.77
N PRO A 107 -1.62 2.59 -24.06
CA PRO A 107 -1.53 1.25 -24.59
C PRO A 107 -0.55 0.38 -23.80
N ASN A 108 -0.93 -0.86 -23.51
CA ASN A 108 -0.15 -1.85 -22.76
C ASN A 108 0.26 -1.44 -21.34
N SER A 109 -0.36 -0.41 -20.77
CA SER A 109 -0.15 0.01 -19.39
C SER A 109 -1.30 -0.44 -18.49
N SER A 110 -0.98 -0.98 -17.31
CA SER A 110 -1.95 -1.25 -16.23
C SER A 110 -2.23 0.00 -15.37
N ARG A 111 -1.49 1.09 -15.59
CA ARG A 111 -1.47 2.24 -14.67
C ARG A 111 -2.73 3.09 -14.72
N ALA A 112 -3.15 3.51 -13.52
CA ALA A 112 -4.00 4.65 -13.26
C ALA A 112 -3.13 5.80 -12.69
N LEU A 113 -3.73 6.82 -12.10
CA LEU A 113 -2.98 7.94 -11.51
C LEU A 113 -2.50 7.58 -10.09
N GLY A 114 -1.25 7.12 -9.99
CA GLY A 114 -0.64 6.68 -8.73
C GLY A 114 -0.99 5.24 -8.31
N TRP A 115 -1.80 4.53 -9.09
CA TRP A 115 -2.20 3.16 -8.83
C TRP A 115 -1.83 2.24 -9.98
N ASP A 116 -1.65 0.97 -9.67
CA ASP A 116 -1.69 -0.12 -10.63
C ASP A 116 -3.09 -0.73 -10.67
N ARG A 117 -3.47 -1.33 -11.79
CA ARG A 117 -4.75 -2.02 -11.97
C ARG A 117 -4.51 -3.51 -12.07
N MET A 118 -5.49 -4.30 -11.61
CA MET A 118 -5.45 -5.75 -11.73
C MET A 118 -5.30 -6.19 -13.19
N LEU A 119 -4.33 -7.05 -13.43
CA LEU A 119 -4.11 -7.86 -14.62
C LEU A 119 -3.84 -9.30 -14.19
N PRO A 120 -3.99 -10.30 -15.04
CA PRO A 120 -3.68 -11.71 -14.70
C PRO A 120 -2.26 -11.94 -14.18
N THR A 121 -1.33 -11.04 -14.51
CA THR A 121 0.08 -11.07 -14.09
C THR A 121 0.41 -10.12 -12.93
N SER A 122 -0.60 -9.47 -12.36
CA SER A 122 -0.40 -8.52 -11.26
C SER A 122 0.02 -9.21 -9.97
N SER A 123 0.67 -8.46 -9.10
CA SER A 123 1.09 -8.92 -7.78
C SER A 123 -0.07 -9.21 -6.81
N CYS A 124 -1.29 -8.87 -7.17
CA CYS A 124 -2.50 -9.21 -6.41
C CYS A 124 -3.06 -10.61 -6.70
N GLY A 125 -2.36 -11.41 -7.50
CA GLY A 125 -2.85 -12.73 -7.90
C GLY A 125 -3.92 -12.67 -8.98
N THR A 126 -4.73 -13.71 -9.05
CA THR A 126 -5.70 -13.93 -10.13
C THR A 126 -7.16 -13.85 -9.66
N ARG A 127 -7.40 -13.77 -8.36
CA ARG A 127 -8.74 -13.87 -7.75
C ARG A 127 -9.38 -12.53 -7.38
N MET A 128 -8.64 -11.43 -7.38
CA MET A 128 -9.20 -10.09 -7.18
C MET A 128 -10.04 -9.67 -8.39
N SER A 129 -11.03 -8.78 -8.17
CA SER A 129 -11.87 -8.30 -9.27
C SER A 129 -11.10 -7.45 -10.27
N PRO A 130 -11.55 -7.37 -11.54
CA PRO A 130 -10.88 -6.57 -12.57
C PRO A 130 -10.79 -5.07 -12.27
N SER A 131 -11.68 -4.57 -11.41
CA SER A 131 -11.67 -3.18 -10.95
C SER A 131 -10.65 -2.88 -9.87
N SER A 132 -10.00 -3.92 -9.32
CA SER A 132 -9.04 -3.78 -8.22
C SER A 132 -7.87 -2.88 -8.61
N ILE A 133 -7.44 -2.09 -7.62
CA ILE A 133 -6.32 -1.17 -7.69
C ILE A 133 -5.31 -1.48 -6.59
N GLY A 134 -4.05 -1.20 -6.83
CA GLY A 134 -3.04 -1.43 -5.81
C GLY A 134 -1.68 -0.87 -6.20
N HIS A 135 -0.71 -1.13 -5.35
CA HIS A 135 0.69 -0.85 -5.64
C HIS A 135 1.61 -1.73 -4.79
N THR A 136 2.82 -1.92 -5.26
CA THR A 136 3.87 -2.65 -4.53
C THR A 136 4.99 -1.72 -4.12
N GLY A 137 5.59 -2.00 -2.95
CA GLY A 137 6.82 -1.35 -2.51
C GLY A 137 8.07 -2.19 -2.82
N PHE A 138 9.16 -1.51 -3.11
CA PHE A 138 10.45 -2.15 -3.37
C PHE A 138 10.92 -3.03 -2.20
N THR A 139 10.68 -2.58 -0.98
CA THR A 139 11.06 -3.29 0.25
C THR A 139 10.28 -4.60 0.50
N GLY A 140 9.21 -4.85 -0.24
CA GLY A 140 8.40 -6.07 -0.12
C GLY A 140 6.93 -5.82 0.20
N THR A 141 6.56 -4.60 0.53
CA THR A 141 5.18 -4.22 0.87
C THR A 141 4.24 -4.26 -0.34
N SER A 142 2.95 -4.40 -0.09
CA SER A 142 1.89 -4.17 -1.07
C SER A 142 0.60 -3.72 -0.40
N LEU A 143 -0.18 -2.96 -1.15
CA LEU A 143 -1.56 -2.58 -0.84
C LEU A 143 -2.41 -2.84 -2.07
N TRP A 144 -3.50 -3.59 -1.91
CA TRP A 144 -4.50 -3.81 -2.95
C TRP A 144 -5.90 -3.60 -2.39
N LEU A 145 -6.75 -2.97 -3.19
CA LEU A 145 -8.15 -2.67 -2.89
C LEU A 145 -9.03 -3.27 -3.97
N ASP A 146 -10.11 -3.90 -3.57
CA ASP A 146 -11.15 -4.47 -4.43
C ASP A 146 -12.47 -3.73 -4.18
N PRO A 147 -12.81 -2.71 -5.01
CA PRO A 147 -14.02 -1.95 -4.82
C PRO A 147 -15.31 -2.73 -5.01
N GLU A 148 -15.29 -3.82 -5.82
CA GLU A 148 -16.47 -4.65 -6.04
C GLU A 148 -16.82 -5.51 -4.82
N ARG A 149 -15.82 -5.85 -3.99
CA ARG A 149 -15.99 -6.66 -2.79
C ARG A 149 -15.91 -5.86 -1.50
N ASP A 150 -15.72 -4.55 -1.59
CA ASP A 150 -15.44 -3.67 -0.45
C ASP A 150 -14.30 -4.22 0.45
N LEU A 151 -13.26 -4.72 -0.18
CA LEU A 151 -12.14 -5.44 0.47
C LEU A 151 -10.82 -4.73 0.19
N TYR A 152 -9.91 -4.78 1.16
CA TYR A 152 -8.51 -4.41 0.95
C TYR A 152 -7.57 -5.41 1.60
N ILE A 153 -6.38 -5.55 1.04
CA ILE A 153 -5.31 -6.40 1.57
C ILE A 153 -4.04 -5.57 1.71
N VAL A 154 -3.48 -5.55 2.93
CA VAL A 154 -2.21 -4.89 3.26
C VAL A 154 -1.18 -5.96 3.59
N LEU A 155 -0.08 -5.99 2.86
CA LEU A 155 1.08 -6.80 3.18
C LEU A 155 2.25 -5.87 3.51
N LEU A 156 2.73 -5.92 4.75
CA LEU A 156 3.96 -5.26 5.15
C LEU A 156 5.05 -6.32 5.36
N ALA A 157 5.95 -6.42 4.41
CA ALA A 157 7.09 -7.33 4.42
C ALA A 157 8.38 -6.56 4.14
N ASN A 158 9.51 -7.09 4.60
CA ASN A 158 10.81 -6.52 4.30
C ASN A 158 11.76 -7.60 3.74
N ARG A 159 11.95 -7.59 2.41
CA ARG A 159 12.84 -8.49 1.70
C ARG A 159 14.32 -8.08 1.75
N LEU A 160 14.61 -6.92 2.31
CA LEU A 160 15.96 -6.34 2.36
C LEU A 160 16.66 -6.64 3.69
N TYR A 161 15.96 -7.25 4.66
CA TYR A 161 16.50 -7.56 5.97
C TYR A 161 15.97 -8.91 6.49
N PRO A 162 16.84 -9.77 7.06
CA PRO A 162 18.31 -9.64 7.09
C PRO A 162 18.94 -9.85 5.70
N THR A 163 20.08 -9.21 5.46
CA THR A 163 20.85 -9.32 4.22
C THR A 163 21.66 -10.63 4.18
N THR A 164 21.01 -11.76 4.18
CA THR A 164 21.66 -13.04 3.87
C THR A 164 21.63 -13.24 2.36
N ASN A 165 22.72 -13.71 1.77
CA ASN A 165 22.96 -13.80 0.33
C ASN A 165 21.92 -14.58 -0.49
N ASN A 166 20.93 -15.19 0.14
CA ASN A 166 19.87 -15.98 -0.50
C ASN A 166 18.44 -15.46 -0.21
N ALA A 167 18.25 -14.36 0.50
CA ALA A 167 16.95 -13.87 0.94
C ALA A 167 16.36 -12.80 0.00
N HIS A 168 16.80 -12.70 -1.25
CA HIS A 168 16.00 -12.04 -2.29
C HIS A 168 14.82 -12.94 -2.67
N SER A 169 14.28 -13.58 -1.61
CA SER A 169 13.15 -14.46 -1.72
C SER A 169 12.03 -13.73 -2.43
N ASP A 170 11.64 -14.21 -3.44
CA ASP A 170 10.35 -14.64 -3.94
C ASP A 170 9.12 -13.81 -3.55
N ILE A 171 9.34 -12.55 -3.11
CA ILE A 171 8.21 -11.66 -2.82
C ILE A 171 7.29 -11.51 -4.05
N GLN A 172 7.84 -11.68 -5.26
CA GLN A 172 7.06 -11.66 -6.50
C GLN A 172 6.14 -12.89 -6.61
N THR A 173 6.56 -14.03 -6.08
CA THR A 173 5.75 -15.25 -5.99
C THR A 173 4.84 -15.24 -4.76
N ILE A 174 5.34 -14.76 -3.62
CA ILE A 174 4.59 -14.76 -2.36
C ILE A 174 3.36 -13.83 -2.43
N ARG A 175 3.49 -12.64 -2.99
CA ARG A 175 2.38 -11.67 -3.05
C ARG A 175 1.15 -12.25 -3.74
N PRO A 176 1.20 -12.74 -5.00
CA PRO A 176 0.01 -13.27 -5.66
C PRO A 176 -0.59 -14.46 -4.91
N LEU A 177 0.23 -15.36 -4.37
CA LEU A 177 -0.26 -16.51 -3.60
C LEU A 177 -0.99 -16.08 -2.31
N LEU A 178 -0.44 -15.11 -1.59
CA LEU A 178 -1.08 -14.56 -0.39
C LEU A 178 -2.43 -13.92 -0.71
N HIS A 179 -2.46 -13.08 -1.74
CA HIS A 179 -3.70 -12.39 -2.13
C HIS A 179 -4.76 -13.39 -2.59
N ASP A 180 -4.40 -14.39 -3.39
CA ASP A 180 -5.32 -15.43 -3.84
C ASP A 180 -5.86 -16.25 -2.66
N ALA A 181 -5.03 -16.61 -1.69
CA ALA A 181 -5.45 -17.33 -0.48
C ALA A 181 -6.44 -16.50 0.35
N VAL A 182 -6.16 -15.21 0.58
CA VAL A 182 -7.05 -14.31 1.34
C VAL A 182 -8.41 -14.17 0.64
N ILE A 183 -8.44 -14.03 -0.68
CA ILE A 183 -9.70 -13.93 -1.43
C ILE A 183 -10.46 -15.25 -1.37
N GLU A 184 -9.79 -16.39 -1.43
CA GLU A 184 -10.42 -17.71 -1.32
C GLU A 184 -11.10 -17.94 0.03
N ASP A 185 -10.41 -17.60 1.11
CA ASP A 185 -10.96 -17.65 2.47
C ASP A 185 -12.17 -16.73 2.61
N TRP A 186 -12.06 -15.49 2.14
CA TRP A 186 -13.15 -14.51 2.19
C TRP A 186 -14.38 -14.99 1.42
N LEU A 187 -14.22 -15.55 0.22
CA LEU A 187 -15.33 -16.11 -0.58
C LEU A 187 -15.99 -17.29 0.13
N THR A 188 -15.20 -18.14 0.79
CA THR A 188 -15.71 -19.31 1.54
C THR A 188 -16.54 -18.87 2.75
N GLU A 189 -16.08 -17.89 3.51
CA GLU A 189 -16.80 -17.34 4.66
C GLU A 189 -18.07 -16.60 4.25
N SER A 190 -18.01 -15.81 3.19
CA SER A 190 -19.17 -15.10 2.65
C SER A 190 -20.27 -16.08 2.20
N SER A 191 -19.91 -17.20 1.59
CA SER A 191 -20.85 -18.25 1.17
C SER A 191 -21.52 -18.93 2.36
N ARG A 192 -20.81 -19.16 3.45
CA ARG A 192 -21.36 -19.76 4.68
C ARG A 192 -22.37 -18.83 5.35
N ASN A 193 -22.09 -17.53 5.41
CA ASN A 193 -22.96 -16.56 6.06
C ASN A 193 -24.27 -16.32 5.30
N HIS A 194 -24.28 -16.50 3.97
CA HIS A 194 -25.52 -16.39 3.16
C HIS A 194 -26.37 -17.69 3.18
N GLY A 195 -25.75 -18.84 3.49
CA GLY A 195 -26.44 -20.13 3.57
C GLY A 195 -27.26 -20.33 4.86
N THR A 196 -26.99 -19.57 5.93
CA THR A 196 -27.65 -19.73 7.24
C THR A 196 -28.92 -18.87 7.41
N HIS A 197 -29.28 -18.04 6.44
CA HIS A 197 -30.51 -17.21 6.48
C HIS A 197 -31.70 -17.78 5.67
N ASN A 198 -31.54 -18.95 5.05
CA ASN A 198 -32.59 -19.60 4.25
C ASN A 198 -33.08 -20.93 4.83
N SER A 199 -33.01 -21.11 6.14
CA SER A 199 -33.59 -22.29 6.81
C SER A 199 -34.58 -21.90 7.90
#